data_a73d2f950f107a8c423b07b668d87167
#
_entry.id   a73d2f950f107a8c423b07b668d87167
#
_cell.length_a   1.000
_cell.length_b   1.000
_cell.length_c   1.000
_cell.angle_alpha   90.00
_cell.angle_beta   90.00
_cell.angle_gamma   90.00
#
_symmetry.space_group_name_H-M   'P 1'
#
loop_
_entity.id
_entity.type
_entity.pdbx_description
1 polymer ?
#
loop_
_entity_poly.entity_id
_entity_poly.type
_entity_poly.pdbx_seq_one_letter_code
_entity_poly.pdbx_strand_id
1 'polypeptide(L)'
;MNAKVAKALVLAGALLALAGTALVWHGLPGRPLPQEPSGPSAAATRLSLPAFALHGPRGAFANTDLAGRWTFLFFGYTRCPDICPTALSLMTEVKGRLAGAPAPVPQVVFVSVDPLRDTNALLAEYLAAFDASFVGVSGDDAALAPLAKALGVRYERHDSRDARNYTVDHSAVIYLLDPQGRLAAAFPPPQTPGVLAAEFRRLAAP
;
A
#
# COMPACT_ATOMS: atom_id res chain seq x y z
N MET A 1 3.22 -45.66 52.52
CA MET A 1 4.16 -44.95 51.61
C MET A 1 4.96 -43.99 52.44
N ASN A 2 6.28 -44.14 52.49
CA ASN A 2 7.13 -43.42 53.45
C ASN A 2 7.26 -41.95 53.02
N ALA A 3 7.06 -41.00 53.93
CA ALA A 3 7.06 -39.54 53.65
C ALA A 3 8.32 -39.05 52.90
N LYS A 4 9.44 -39.74 53.07
CA LYS A 4 10.71 -39.49 52.35
C LYS A 4 10.59 -39.84 50.85
N VAL A 5 9.88 -40.90 50.48
CA VAL A 5 9.66 -41.32 49.08
C VAL A 5 8.70 -40.36 48.37
N ALA A 6 7.64 -39.90 49.07
CA ALA A 6 6.72 -38.92 48.53
C ALA A 6 7.40 -37.57 48.22
N LYS A 7 8.28 -37.08 49.11
CA LYS A 7 9.06 -35.83 48.89
C LYS A 7 10.05 -36.00 47.73
N ALA A 8 10.70 -37.12 47.58
CA ALA A 8 11.63 -37.39 46.47
C ALA A 8 10.91 -37.38 45.09
N LEU A 9 9.71 -37.96 45.03
CA LEU A 9 8.91 -38.00 43.79
C LEU A 9 8.38 -36.57 43.39
N VAL A 10 8.01 -35.76 44.36
CA VAL A 10 7.58 -34.36 44.10
C VAL A 10 8.75 -33.51 43.60
N LEU A 11 9.95 -33.65 44.19
CA LEU A 11 11.14 -32.93 43.76
C LEU A 11 11.62 -33.37 42.36
N ALA A 12 11.56 -34.64 42.05
CA ALA A 12 11.91 -35.18 40.73
C ALA A 12 10.92 -34.66 39.64
N GLY A 13 9.63 -34.61 39.95
CA GLY A 13 8.60 -34.06 39.04
C GLY A 13 8.79 -32.56 38.78
N ALA A 14 9.14 -31.78 39.80
CA ALA A 14 9.40 -30.33 39.66
C ALA A 14 10.66 -30.05 38.82
N LEU A 15 11.71 -30.87 38.98
CA LEU A 15 12.94 -30.73 38.17
C LEU A 15 12.70 -31.09 36.69
N LEU A 16 11.89 -32.13 36.40
CA LEU A 16 11.52 -32.50 35.03
C LEU A 16 10.64 -31.43 34.35
N ALA A 17 9.73 -30.79 35.10
CA ALA A 17 8.91 -29.71 34.60
C ALA A 17 9.75 -28.45 34.27
N LEU A 18 10.74 -28.11 35.12
CA LEU A 18 11.64 -26.98 34.88
C LEU A 18 12.61 -27.25 33.70
N ALA A 19 13.09 -28.47 33.55
CA ALA A 19 13.94 -28.87 32.42
C ALA A 19 13.14 -28.83 31.09
N GLY A 20 11.86 -29.30 31.12
CA GLY A 20 10.97 -29.27 29.96
C GLY A 20 10.66 -27.85 29.48
N THR A 21 10.42 -26.91 30.37
CA THR A 21 10.16 -25.49 30.01
C THR A 21 11.42 -24.79 29.47
N ALA A 22 12.60 -25.10 30.01
CA ALA A 22 13.86 -24.56 29.49
C ALA A 22 14.17 -25.08 28.05
N LEU A 23 13.87 -26.36 27.75
CA LEU A 23 14.06 -26.90 26.41
C LEU A 23 13.13 -26.29 25.37
N VAL A 24 11.89 -26.00 25.75
CA VAL A 24 10.92 -25.34 24.85
C VAL A 24 11.33 -23.86 24.57
N TRP A 25 11.95 -23.17 25.54
CA TRP A 25 12.40 -21.79 25.36
C TRP A 25 13.69 -21.67 24.53
N HIS A 26 14.56 -22.69 24.55
CA HIS A 26 15.83 -22.66 23.81
C HIS A 26 15.82 -23.44 22.49
N GLY A 27 14.77 -24.18 22.20
CA GLY A 27 14.76 -25.19 21.12
C GLY A 27 13.96 -24.88 19.88
N LEU A 28 13.18 -23.79 19.84
CA LEU A 28 12.51 -23.35 18.61
C LEU A 28 13.29 -22.20 17.97
N PRO A 29 14.06 -22.43 16.90
CA PRO A 29 14.54 -21.34 16.10
C PRO A 29 13.29 -20.61 15.62
N GLY A 30 13.09 -19.37 16.11
CA GLY A 30 12.02 -18.51 15.67
C GLY A 30 12.06 -18.47 14.15
N ARG A 31 11.03 -19.00 13.52
CA ARG A 31 10.90 -18.91 12.06
C ARG A 31 10.92 -17.41 11.75
N PRO A 32 11.90 -16.88 11.00
CA PRO A 32 11.90 -15.48 10.67
C PRO A 32 10.57 -15.19 9.98
N LEU A 33 9.75 -14.32 10.57
CA LEU A 33 8.60 -13.78 9.85
C LEU A 33 9.14 -13.21 8.55
N PRO A 34 8.46 -13.42 7.40
CA PRO A 34 8.84 -12.76 6.17
C PRO A 34 8.94 -11.27 6.49
N GLN A 35 10.13 -10.72 6.48
CA GLN A 35 10.34 -9.28 6.58
C GLN A 35 9.76 -8.70 5.29
N GLU A 36 8.60 -8.07 5.38
CA GLU A 36 8.17 -7.18 4.31
C GLU A 36 9.29 -6.16 4.10
N PRO A 37 9.67 -5.89 2.85
CA PRO A 37 10.76 -4.96 2.57
C PRO A 37 10.39 -3.57 3.12
N SER A 38 10.92 -3.25 4.28
CA SER A 38 10.77 -1.96 4.93
C SER A 38 11.73 -0.99 4.27
N GLY A 39 11.23 -0.26 3.28
CA GLY A 39 11.96 0.80 2.60
C GLY A 39 11.51 0.96 1.13
N PRO A 40 11.80 2.10 0.49
CA PRO A 40 11.51 2.29 -0.91
C PRO A 40 12.31 1.26 -1.71
N SER A 41 11.61 0.36 -2.41
CA SER A 41 12.24 -0.53 -3.38
C SER A 41 12.27 0.20 -4.72
N ALA A 42 13.43 0.77 -5.07
CA ALA A 42 13.65 1.16 -6.45
C ALA A 42 13.61 -0.10 -7.31
N ALA A 43 12.74 -0.11 -8.33
CA ALA A 43 12.68 -1.23 -9.24
C ALA A 43 14.03 -1.35 -9.96
N ALA A 44 14.74 -2.46 -9.74
CA ALA A 44 16.03 -2.74 -10.40
C ALA A 44 15.88 -2.75 -11.93
N THR A 45 14.69 -3.04 -12.43
CA THR A 45 14.28 -2.93 -13.84
C THR A 45 12.94 -2.21 -13.88
N ARG A 46 12.85 -1.10 -14.63
CA ARG A 46 11.60 -0.34 -14.80
C ARG A 46 10.57 -1.20 -15.50
N LEU A 47 9.56 -1.64 -14.77
CA LEU A 47 8.47 -2.47 -15.27
C LEU A 47 7.51 -1.63 -16.10
N SER A 48 7.31 -1.99 -17.36
CA SER A 48 6.26 -1.40 -18.21
C SER A 48 4.89 -1.91 -17.77
N LEU A 49 3.93 -0.98 -17.64
CA LEU A 49 2.56 -1.36 -17.33
C LEU A 49 1.87 -1.92 -18.58
N PRO A 50 0.98 -2.92 -18.43
CA PRO A 50 0.14 -3.39 -19.52
C PRO A 50 -0.80 -2.26 -19.97
N ALA A 51 -1.44 -2.43 -21.13
CA ALA A 51 -2.52 -1.55 -21.54
C ALA A 51 -3.68 -1.66 -20.55
N PHE A 52 -4.21 -0.51 -20.13
CA PHE A 52 -5.40 -0.40 -19.28
C PHE A 52 -6.26 0.78 -19.74
N ALA A 53 -7.54 0.75 -19.43
CA ALA A 53 -8.47 1.85 -19.65
C ALA A 53 -9.43 1.92 -18.45
N LEU A 54 -9.35 3.03 -17.71
CA LEU A 54 -10.19 3.34 -16.55
C LEU A 54 -11.06 4.56 -16.88
N HIS A 55 -12.00 4.90 -16.01
CA HIS A 55 -12.81 6.10 -16.10
C HIS A 55 -12.22 7.20 -15.23
N GLY A 56 -11.90 8.33 -15.82
CA GLY A 56 -11.38 9.50 -15.12
C GLY A 56 -12.31 10.73 -15.29
N PRO A 57 -11.95 11.88 -14.72
CA PRO A 57 -12.79 13.07 -14.72
C PRO A 57 -12.99 13.70 -16.13
N ARG A 58 -12.14 13.34 -17.07
CA ARG A 58 -12.21 13.80 -18.48
C ARG A 58 -12.60 12.69 -19.46
N GLY A 59 -13.18 11.60 -19.00
CA GLY A 59 -13.49 10.41 -19.79
C GLY A 59 -12.51 9.27 -19.55
N ALA A 60 -12.08 8.57 -20.60
CA ALA A 60 -11.13 7.47 -20.47
C ALA A 60 -9.79 7.95 -19.91
N PHE A 61 -9.21 7.16 -19.00
CA PHE A 61 -7.86 7.35 -18.45
C PHE A 61 -7.04 6.08 -18.77
N ALA A 62 -5.94 6.24 -19.46
CA ALA A 62 -5.14 5.13 -19.98
C ALA A 62 -3.63 5.41 -19.84
N ASN A 63 -2.80 4.50 -20.36
CA ASN A 63 -1.33 4.65 -20.35
C ASN A 63 -0.88 5.99 -20.96
N THR A 64 -1.60 6.55 -21.92
CA THR A 64 -1.32 7.85 -22.54
C THR A 64 -1.41 9.02 -21.57
N ASP A 65 -2.23 8.92 -20.52
CA ASP A 65 -2.40 9.95 -19.49
C ASP A 65 -1.25 9.96 -18.47
N LEU A 66 -0.44 8.91 -18.46
CA LEU A 66 0.79 8.81 -17.69
C LEU A 66 2.01 9.35 -18.46
N ALA A 67 1.95 9.39 -19.78
CA ALA A 67 3.06 9.78 -20.62
C ALA A 67 3.52 11.24 -20.39
N GLY A 68 4.83 11.44 -20.34
CA GLY A 68 5.45 12.75 -20.13
C GLY A 68 5.40 13.27 -18.71
N ARG A 69 4.89 12.51 -17.75
CA ARG A 69 4.70 12.94 -16.35
C ARG A 69 5.18 11.89 -15.37
N TRP A 70 5.86 12.32 -14.34
CA TRP A 70 6.03 11.53 -13.14
C TRP A 70 4.68 11.41 -12.43
N THR A 71 4.35 10.21 -11.99
CA THR A 71 3.03 9.94 -11.39
C THR A 71 3.18 9.15 -10.11
N PHE A 72 2.69 9.70 -8.99
CA PHE A 72 2.37 8.88 -7.83
C PHE A 72 1.00 8.25 -8.02
N LEU A 73 0.91 6.95 -7.86
CA LEU A 73 -0.32 6.18 -8.03
C LEU A 73 -0.61 5.41 -6.74
N PHE A 74 -1.85 5.49 -6.27
CA PHE A 74 -2.31 4.85 -5.05
C PHE A 74 -3.69 4.24 -5.25
N PHE A 75 -3.87 3.01 -4.79
CA PHE A 75 -5.16 2.31 -4.82
C PHE A 75 -5.89 2.50 -3.51
N GLY A 76 -7.21 2.76 -3.57
CA GLY A 76 -8.01 2.99 -2.39
C GLY A 76 -9.49 3.14 -2.72
N TYR A 77 -10.27 3.67 -1.80
CA TYR A 77 -11.70 3.98 -1.99
C TYR A 77 -12.13 5.11 -1.06
N THR A 78 -13.19 5.85 -1.42
CA THR A 78 -13.58 7.08 -0.71
C THR A 78 -14.08 6.84 0.71
N ARG A 79 -14.61 5.66 0.99
CA ARG A 79 -15.14 5.26 2.31
C ARG A 79 -14.13 4.53 3.20
N CYS A 80 -12.84 4.55 2.82
CA CYS A 80 -11.77 4.02 3.66
C CYS A 80 -11.61 4.91 4.91
N PRO A 81 -11.71 4.35 6.13
CA PRO A 81 -11.78 5.18 7.33
C PRO A 81 -10.44 5.76 7.78
N ASP A 82 -9.30 5.24 7.33
CA ASP A 82 -7.99 5.58 7.91
C ASP A 82 -6.88 5.70 6.86
N ILE A 83 -6.53 4.62 6.19
CA ILE A 83 -5.31 4.54 5.37
C ILE A 83 -5.35 5.45 4.14
N CYS A 84 -6.52 5.60 3.48
CA CYS A 84 -6.64 6.42 2.29
C CYS A 84 -6.52 7.93 2.59
N PRO A 85 -7.25 8.51 3.57
CA PRO A 85 -7.07 9.92 3.90
C PRO A 85 -5.66 10.22 4.41
N THR A 86 -5.03 9.29 5.16
CA THR A 86 -3.64 9.41 5.60
C THR A 86 -2.67 9.47 4.42
N ALA A 87 -2.80 8.57 3.45
CA ALA A 87 -1.95 8.54 2.25
C ALA A 87 -2.15 9.79 1.37
N LEU A 88 -3.38 10.26 1.21
CA LEU A 88 -3.68 11.47 0.43
C LEU A 88 -3.10 12.73 1.08
N SER A 89 -3.23 12.87 2.42
CA SER A 89 -2.61 13.96 3.17
C SER A 89 -1.09 13.93 3.04
N LEU A 90 -0.49 12.74 3.12
CA LEU A 90 0.94 12.55 2.89
C LEU A 90 1.35 12.99 1.48
N MET A 91 0.56 12.66 0.44
CA MET A 91 0.84 13.08 -0.93
C MET A 91 0.73 14.59 -1.13
N THR A 92 -0.21 15.25 -0.44
CA THR A 92 -0.29 16.72 -0.43
C THR A 92 0.99 17.33 0.15
N GLU A 93 1.50 16.77 1.25
CA GLU A 93 2.76 17.23 1.84
C GLU A 93 3.97 16.94 0.93
N VAL A 94 4.02 15.78 0.26
CA VAL A 94 5.06 15.47 -0.73
C VAL A 94 5.09 16.52 -1.84
N LYS A 95 3.93 16.85 -2.41
CA LYS A 95 3.84 17.91 -3.44
C LYS A 95 4.33 19.26 -2.91
N GLY A 96 3.93 19.63 -1.69
CA GLY A 96 4.41 20.86 -1.05
C GLY A 96 5.94 20.90 -0.90
N ARG A 97 6.56 19.77 -0.54
CA ARG A 97 8.03 19.63 -0.44
C ARG A 97 8.76 19.66 -1.78
N LEU A 98 8.04 19.37 -2.87
CA LEU A 98 8.57 19.39 -4.25
C LEU A 98 8.28 20.72 -4.94
N ALA A 99 7.40 21.57 -4.41
CA ALA A 99 7.11 22.88 -4.96
C ALA A 99 8.36 23.78 -4.94
N GLY A 100 8.62 24.45 -6.07
CA GLY A 100 9.79 25.32 -6.23
C GLY A 100 11.14 24.60 -6.45
N ALA A 101 11.15 23.26 -6.47
CA ALA A 101 12.33 22.49 -6.86
C ALA A 101 12.51 22.56 -8.40
N PRO A 102 13.76 22.42 -8.91
CA PRO A 102 13.99 22.38 -10.37
C PRO A 102 13.43 21.12 -11.06
N ALA A 103 12.92 20.16 -10.28
CA ALA A 103 12.28 18.96 -10.79
C ALA A 103 10.79 19.19 -11.11
N PRO A 104 10.21 18.47 -12.09
CA PRO A 104 8.79 18.58 -12.42
C PRO A 104 7.94 18.12 -11.21
N VAL A 105 6.82 18.83 -10.97
CA VAL A 105 5.85 18.41 -9.93
C VAL A 105 5.11 17.17 -10.44
N PRO A 106 5.13 16.05 -9.69
CA PRO A 106 4.44 14.83 -10.12
C PRO A 106 2.92 15.00 -10.03
N GLN A 107 2.20 14.35 -10.93
CA GLN A 107 0.75 14.15 -10.75
C GLN A 107 0.52 13.09 -9.68
N VAL A 108 -0.65 13.16 -9.04
CA VAL A 108 -1.14 12.13 -8.12
C VAL A 108 -2.41 11.53 -8.69
N VAL A 109 -2.42 10.21 -8.85
CA VAL A 109 -3.55 9.45 -9.36
C VAL A 109 -4.04 8.49 -8.26
N PHE A 110 -5.29 8.67 -7.89
CA PHE A 110 -6.01 7.78 -6.97
C PHE A 110 -6.87 6.82 -7.79
N VAL A 111 -6.59 5.52 -7.70
CA VAL A 111 -7.32 4.47 -8.39
C VAL A 111 -8.31 3.85 -7.42
N SER A 112 -9.60 4.12 -7.61
CA SER A 112 -10.61 3.50 -6.79
C SER A 112 -10.78 2.02 -7.12
N VAL A 113 -10.79 1.19 -6.07
CA VAL A 113 -11.09 -0.25 -6.11
C VAL A 113 -12.54 -0.55 -5.72
N ASP A 114 -13.38 0.48 -5.64
CA ASP A 114 -14.79 0.38 -5.27
C ASP A 114 -15.72 1.08 -6.28
N PRO A 115 -15.75 0.61 -7.53
CA PRO A 115 -16.52 1.25 -8.59
C PRO A 115 -18.04 1.29 -8.33
N LEU A 116 -18.53 0.48 -7.40
CA LEU A 116 -19.96 0.45 -7.05
C LEU A 116 -20.40 1.69 -6.25
N ARG A 117 -19.50 2.28 -5.48
CA ARG A 117 -19.78 3.45 -4.63
C ARG A 117 -19.06 4.71 -5.09
N ASP A 118 -17.88 4.58 -5.70
CA ASP A 118 -17.01 5.68 -6.07
C ASP A 118 -17.29 6.14 -7.50
N THR A 119 -18.25 7.05 -7.66
CA THR A 119 -18.47 7.72 -8.96
C THR A 119 -17.38 8.75 -9.26
N ASN A 120 -17.19 9.12 -10.52
CA ASN A 120 -16.22 10.17 -10.89
C ASN A 120 -16.48 11.50 -10.15
N ALA A 121 -17.75 11.86 -9.94
CA ALA A 121 -18.11 13.08 -9.21
C ALA A 121 -17.70 12.98 -7.73
N LEU A 122 -17.99 11.85 -7.07
CA LEU A 122 -17.61 11.63 -5.68
C LEU A 122 -16.08 11.59 -5.51
N LEU A 123 -15.36 10.94 -6.43
CA LEU A 123 -13.90 10.93 -6.43
C LEU A 123 -13.33 12.35 -6.55
N ALA A 124 -13.87 13.16 -7.46
CA ALA A 124 -13.42 14.55 -7.64
C ALA A 124 -13.66 15.38 -6.37
N GLU A 125 -14.84 15.27 -5.75
CA GLU A 125 -15.17 15.97 -4.50
C GLU A 125 -14.25 15.50 -3.35
N TYR A 126 -14.10 14.20 -3.16
CA TYR A 126 -13.27 13.62 -2.12
C TYR A 126 -11.80 14.07 -2.24
N LEU A 127 -11.23 14.00 -3.44
CA LEU A 127 -9.84 14.34 -3.66
C LEU A 127 -9.56 15.84 -3.56
N ALA A 128 -10.53 16.69 -3.94
CA ALA A 128 -10.41 18.15 -3.82
C ALA A 128 -10.21 18.61 -2.37
N ALA A 129 -10.65 17.84 -1.38
CA ALA A 129 -10.41 18.12 0.03
C ALA A 129 -8.92 18.00 0.42
N PHE A 130 -8.10 17.30 -0.37
CA PHE A 130 -6.65 17.14 -0.16
C PHE A 130 -5.85 18.04 -1.10
N ASP A 131 -6.11 17.94 -2.39
CA ASP A 131 -5.49 18.78 -3.44
C ASP A 131 -6.36 18.73 -4.72
N ALA A 132 -6.82 19.86 -5.19
CA ALA A 132 -7.68 19.97 -6.37
C ALA A 132 -7.04 19.44 -7.68
N SER A 133 -5.73 19.23 -7.70
CA SER A 133 -5.02 18.65 -8.85
C SER A 133 -4.92 17.13 -8.82
N PHE A 134 -5.37 16.47 -7.75
CA PHE A 134 -5.40 15.01 -7.69
C PHE A 134 -6.42 14.46 -8.67
N VAL A 135 -6.06 13.35 -9.32
CA VAL A 135 -6.89 12.72 -10.34
C VAL A 135 -7.45 11.42 -9.79
N GLY A 136 -8.78 11.35 -9.67
CA GLY A 136 -9.49 10.13 -9.30
C GLY A 136 -9.89 9.36 -10.54
N VAL A 137 -9.59 8.06 -10.56
CA VAL A 137 -9.99 7.15 -11.63
C VAL A 137 -10.59 5.88 -11.06
N SER A 138 -11.48 5.25 -11.81
CA SER A 138 -12.12 3.99 -11.42
C SER A 138 -12.43 3.13 -12.64
N GLY A 139 -12.77 1.88 -12.41
CA GLY A 139 -13.20 0.96 -13.43
C GLY A 139 -13.77 -0.30 -12.78
N ASP A 140 -14.48 -1.12 -13.55
CA ASP A 140 -14.89 -2.44 -13.08
C ASP A 140 -13.67 -3.33 -12.80
N ASP A 141 -13.90 -4.49 -12.19
CA ASP A 141 -12.83 -5.42 -11.81
C ASP A 141 -12.03 -5.90 -13.05
N ALA A 142 -12.66 -6.02 -14.21
CA ALA A 142 -11.99 -6.40 -15.44
C ALA A 142 -11.04 -5.31 -15.97
N ALA A 143 -11.44 -4.04 -15.86
CA ALA A 143 -10.62 -2.90 -16.25
C ALA A 143 -9.47 -2.65 -15.26
N LEU A 144 -9.69 -2.89 -13.97
CA LEU A 144 -8.67 -2.73 -12.91
C LEU A 144 -7.64 -3.85 -12.90
N ALA A 145 -8.05 -5.08 -13.24
CA ALA A 145 -7.23 -6.29 -13.10
C ALA A 145 -5.86 -6.23 -13.80
N PRO A 146 -5.70 -5.73 -15.03
CA PRO A 146 -4.39 -5.66 -15.68
C PRO A 146 -3.40 -4.79 -14.89
N LEU A 147 -3.83 -3.61 -14.45
CA LEU A 147 -3.02 -2.66 -13.71
C LEU A 147 -2.70 -3.18 -12.30
N ALA A 148 -3.70 -3.67 -11.58
CA ALA A 148 -3.56 -4.24 -10.25
C ALA A 148 -2.59 -5.44 -10.25
N LYS A 149 -2.74 -6.36 -11.20
CA LYS A 149 -1.86 -7.53 -11.33
C LYS A 149 -0.41 -7.12 -11.62
N ALA A 150 -0.19 -6.17 -12.52
CA ALA A 150 1.16 -5.72 -12.87
C ALA A 150 1.89 -5.07 -11.69
N LEU A 151 1.17 -4.36 -10.84
CA LEU A 151 1.72 -3.69 -9.65
C LEU A 151 1.67 -4.55 -8.38
N GLY A 152 1.14 -5.79 -8.45
CA GLY A 152 1.00 -6.66 -7.29
C GLY A 152 -0.04 -6.17 -6.28
N VAL A 153 -0.98 -5.34 -6.71
CA VAL A 153 -2.06 -4.82 -5.86
C VAL A 153 -3.08 -5.92 -5.58
N ARG A 154 -3.42 -6.06 -4.31
CA ARG A 154 -4.53 -6.91 -3.84
C ARG A 154 -5.62 -6.02 -3.30
N TYR A 155 -6.86 -6.35 -3.60
CA TYR A 155 -8.03 -5.76 -2.98
C TYR A 155 -9.14 -6.80 -2.89
N GLU A 156 -9.93 -6.72 -1.81
CA GLU A 156 -11.02 -7.65 -1.52
C GLU A 156 -12.15 -6.92 -0.81
N ARG A 157 -13.36 -7.10 -1.30
CA ARG A 157 -14.56 -6.58 -0.65
C ARG A 157 -15.04 -7.56 0.40
N HIS A 158 -15.25 -7.05 1.61
CA HIS A 158 -15.86 -7.82 2.68
C HIS A 158 -17.35 -7.52 2.73
N ASP A 159 -18.14 -8.45 2.20
CA ASP A 159 -19.59 -8.31 2.18
C ASP A 159 -20.14 -8.13 3.60
N SER A 160 -20.90 -7.07 3.81
CA SER A 160 -21.71 -6.89 5.00
C SER A 160 -23.16 -7.26 4.68
N ARG A 161 -24.00 -7.49 5.74
CA ARG A 161 -25.45 -7.69 5.58
C ARG A 161 -26.14 -6.49 4.93
N ASP A 162 -25.50 -5.33 4.94
CA ASP A 162 -25.90 -4.11 4.22
C ASP A 162 -24.95 -3.89 3.04
N ALA A 163 -25.47 -4.10 1.82
CA ALA A 163 -24.72 -3.94 0.57
C ALA A 163 -24.16 -2.51 0.37
N ARG A 164 -24.56 -1.53 1.19
CA ARG A 164 -24.03 -0.16 1.16
C ARG A 164 -22.94 0.09 2.18
N ASN A 165 -22.70 -0.86 3.11
CA ASN A 165 -21.85 -0.65 4.28
C ASN A 165 -20.77 -1.71 4.43
N TYR A 166 -20.05 -2.02 3.35
CA TYR A 166 -18.94 -2.95 3.34
C TYR A 166 -17.59 -2.22 3.41
N THR A 167 -16.54 -2.93 3.82
CA THR A 167 -15.15 -2.50 3.74
C THR A 167 -14.43 -3.17 2.56
N VAL A 168 -13.36 -2.53 2.08
CA VAL A 168 -12.51 -3.10 1.06
C VAL A 168 -11.08 -3.13 1.60
N ASP A 169 -10.54 -4.32 1.80
CA ASP A 169 -9.11 -4.47 2.05
C ASP A 169 -8.35 -4.17 0.78
N HIS A 170 -7.29 -3.39 0.88
CA HIS A 170 -6.45 -3.08 -0.28
C HIS A 170 -4.99 -2.85 0.11
N SER A 171 -4.10 -3.04 -0.86
CA SER A 171 -2.67 -2.75 -0.69
C SER A 171 -2.45 -1.26 -0.45
N ALA A 172 -1.72 -0.91 0.61
CA ALA A 172 -1.42 0.46 1.01
C ALA A 172 -0.10 0.99 0.41
N VAL A 173 0.35 0.40 -0.68
CA VAL A 173 1.60 0.79 -1.37
C VAL A 173 1.34 2.01 -2.24
N ILE A 174 2.24 2.99 -2.18
CA ILE A 174 2.30 4.12 -3.10
C ILE A 174 3.32 3.78 -4.18
N TYR A 175 2.93 3.88 -5.43
CA TYR A 175 3.78 3.60 -6.59
C TYR A 175 4.24 4.90 -7.24
N LEU A 176 5.48 4.95 -7.71
CA LEU A 176 6.01 6.04 -8.53
C LEU A 176 6.25 5.53 -9.95
N LEU A 177 5.58 6.15 -10.90
CA LEU A 177 5.75 5.88 -12.32
C LEU A 177 6.58 6.98 -12.98
N ASP A 178 7.45 6.58 -13.91
CA ASP A 178 8.27 7.51 -14.69
C ASP A 178 7.48 8.14 -15.87
N PRO A 179 8.03 9.14 -16.57
CA PRO A 179 7.38 9.76 -17.72
C PRO A 179 7.08 8.82 -18.91
N GLN A 180 7.61 7.62 -18.91
CA GLN A 180 7.28 6.56 -19.88
C GLN A 180 6.16 5.65 -19.36
N GLY A 181 5.55 5.95 -18.21
CA GLY A 181 4.50 5.14 -17.59
C GLY A 181 5.00 3.83 -17.00
N ARG A 182 6.31 3.71 -16.69
CA ARG A 182 6.91 2.50 -16.12
C ARG A 182 7.07 2.65 -14.60
N LEU A 183 6.94 1.56 -13.87
CA LEU A 183 7.19 1.54 -12.43
C LEU A 183 8.66 1.88 -12.15
N ALA A 184 8.90 2.97 -11.43
CA ALA A 184 10.21 3.42 -11.02
C ALA A 184 10.51 3.10 -9.55
N ALA A 185 9.51 3.17 -8.66
CA ALA A 185 9.63 2.79 -7.26
C ALA A 185 8.28 2.40 -6.66
N ALA A 186 8.32 1.60 -5.59
CA ALA A 186 7.19 1.26 -4.75
C ALA A 186 7.52 1.58 -3.30
N PHE A 187 6.57 2.17 -2.58
CA PHE A 187 6.72 2.61 -1.20
C PHE A 187 5.68 1.88 -0.34
N PRO A 188 6.03 0.72 0.25
CA PRO A 188 5.18 0.08 1.24
C PRO A 188 5.09 0.91 2.53
N PRO A 189 4.05 0.75 3.35
CA PRO A 189 4.00 1.38 4.67
C PRO A 189 5.09 0.82 5.61
N PRO A 190 5.57 1.62 6.60
CA PRO A 190 5.19 3.01 6.83
C PRO A 190 5.87 3.98 5.87
N GLN A 191 5.08 4.88 5.26
CA GLN A 191 5.61 5.91 4.39
C GLN A 191 5.79 7.24 5.15
N THR A 192 6.78 8.04 4.71
CA THR A 192 6.93 9.41 5.17
C THR A 192 7.09 10.37 3.99
N PRO A 193 6.57 11.61 4.09
CA PRO A 193 6.69 12.59 3.01
C PRO A 193 8.14 12.89 2.64
N GLY A 194 9.04 12.85 3.63
CA GLY A 194 10.47 13.08 3.42
C GLY A 194 11.12 12.02 2.54
N VAL A 195 10.82 10.75 2.80
CA VAL A 195 11.34 9.60 2.03
C VAL A 195 10.83 9.64 0.59
N LEU A 196 9.52 9.85 0.39
CA LEU A 196 8.95 9.91 -0.95
C LEU A 196 9.52 11.08 -1.76
N ALA A 197 9.63 12.27 -1.15
CA ALA A 197 10.18 13.44 -1.83
C ALA A 197 11.67 13.29 -2.15
N ALA A 198 12.46 12.69 -1.26
CA ALA A 198 13.88 12.44 -1.49
C ALA A 198 14.10 11.44 -2.65
N GLU A 199 13.37 10.33 -2.63
CA GLU A 199 13.47 9.30 -3.67
C GLU A 199 12.97 9.81 -5.01
N PHE A 200 11.88 10.59 -5.02
CA PHE A 200 11.43 11.28 -6.24
C PHE A 200 12.55 12.15 -6.84
N ARG A 201 13.18 13.03 -6.04
CA ARG A 201 14.26 13.90 -6.52
C ARG A 201 15.42 13.09 -7.08
N ARG A 202 15.78 11.99 -6.42
CA ARG A 202 16.85 11.09 -6.86
C ARG A 202 16.54 10.45 -8.22
N LEU A 203 15.30 10.02 -8.44
CA LEU A 203 14.86 9.33 -9.66
C LEU A 203 14.54 10.28 -10.81
N ALA A 204 14.07 11.50 -10.51
CA ALA A 204 13.68 12.52 -11.47
C ALA A 204 14.81 13.50 -11.81
N ALA A 205 16.00 13.33 -11.23
CA ALA A 205 17.19 14.08 -11.61
C ALA A 205 17.52 13.83 -13.09
N PRO A 206 17.95 14.85 -13.84
CA PRO A 206 18.31 14.74 -15.27
C PRO A 206 19.52 13.83 -15.49
#